data_a7ff492d41b6220a71903b4873876cdb
#
_entry.id   a7ff492d41b6220a71903b4873876cdb
#
_cell.length_a   1.000
_cell.length_b   1.000
_cell.length_c   1.000
_cell.angle_alpha   90.00
_cell.angle_beta   90.00
_cell.angle_gamma   90.00
#
_symmetry.space_group_name_H-M   'P 1'
#
loop_
_entity.id
_entity.type
_entity.pdbx_description
1 polymer ?
#
loop_
_entity_poly.entity_id
_entity_poly.type
_entity_poly.pdbx_seq_one_letter_code
_entity_poly.pdbx_strand_id
1 'polypeptide(L)'
;LDQGADIYTRSCPIVAGKVKECIHCKVCDTMCGFGGAGAFSDGKYNFTTAFGGWLTDFMPKREVMELIDYVDSINMRHGATDQVFSTETPAAQALEKKALEYDLHLLQARCKHLGTENNLKILQSIYEEVRQGVEFRFRTAVTKIENLGKEGYRLITDKGDEVDCTWLIAGPGRSGAEWFSNQCKELGIQLINNQVDIGVRVELPAKVFEHITDVVYESKLVYRTKQYGDQVRTFCMNPYGHVVAENVEGINTVNGHSYSDPKLRSENTNFALLVSNRFTSPFNEPYRYGKHIASLSNMLAGGVLVQRFGDLVKGVRTNEHRLA
;
A
#
# COMPACT_ATOMS: atom_id res chain seq x y z
N LEU A 1 9.79 17.58 -7.37
CA LEU A 1 10.37 16.71 -8.41
C LEU A 1 9.76 15.31 -8.29
N ASP A 2 9.33 14.70 -9.40
CA ASP A 2 8.82 13.33 -9.44
C ASP A 2 9.29 12.63 -10.72
N GLN A 3 9.78 11.40 -10.58
CA GLN A 3 10.19 10.60 -11.75
C GLN A 3 9.02 10.16 -12.63
N GLY A 4 7.82 10.11 -12.08
CA GLY A 4 6.59 9.77 -12.79
C GLY A 4 5.92 10.98 -13.43
N ALA A 5 4.71 10.77 -13.93
CA ALA A 5 3.94 11.77 -14.64
C ALA A 5 3.00 12.55 -13.72
N ASP A 6 2.43 13.65 -14.24
CA ASP A 6 1.30 14.32 -13.59
C ASP A 6 0.06 13.43 -13.57
N ILE A 7 -0.89 13.76 -12.71
CA ILE A 7 -2.05 12.91 -12.46
C ILE A 7 -2.96 12.66 -13.68
N TYR A 8 -2.93 13.53 -14.69
CA TYR A 8 -3.76 13.40 -15.90
C TYR A 8 -3.07 12.60 -17.00
N THR A 9 -1.72 12.55 -17.01
CA THR A 9 -0.93 11.88 -18.05
C THR A 9 -0.40 10.52 -17.63
N ARG A 10 -0.59 10.11 -16.36
CA ARG A 10 -0.27 8.78 -15.88
C ARG A 10 -1.13 7.73 -16.60
N SER A 11 -0.51 6.74 -17.23
CA SER A 11 -1.21 5.70 -17.98
C SER A 11 -0.47 4.38 -17.96
N CYS A 12 -1.14 3.34 -17.47
CA CYS A 12 -0.63 1.97 -17.57
C CYS A 12 -1.17 1.31 -18.85
N PRO A 13 -0.30 0.72 -19.68
CA PRO A 13 -0.73 0.06 -20.93
C PRO A 13 -1.70 -1.12 -20.71
N ILE A 14 -1.60 -1.83 -19.57
CA ILE A 14 -2.54 -2.89 -19.21
C ILE A 14 -3.92 -2.29 -18.91
N VAL A 15 -3.96 -1.29 -18.03
CA VAL A 15 -5.22 -0.61 -17.63
C VAL A 15 -5.88 0.05 -18.83
N ALA A 16 -5.08 0.57 -19.77
CA ALA A 16 -5.54 1.15 -21.03
C ALA A 16 -5.94 0.08 -22.09
N GLY A 17 -5.87 -1.21 -21.77
CA GLY A 17 -6.22 -2.30 -22.69
C GLY A 17 -5.30 -2.47 -23.91
N LYS A 18 -4.12 -1.81 -23.91
CA LYS A 18 -3.16 -1.84 -25.04
C LYS A 18 -2.33 -3.12 -25.09
N VAL A 19 -2.12 -3.74 -23.94
CA VAL A 19 -1.35 -4.99 -23.77
C VAL A 19 -2.03 -5.90 -22.76
N LYS A 20 -1.79 -7.20 -22.87
CA LYS A 20 -2.37 -8.21 -21.94
C LYS A 20 -1.51 -8.41 -20.70
N GLU A 21 -0.22 -8.16 -20.78
CA GLU A 21 0.76 -8.42 -19.73
C GLU A 21 1.62 -7.18 -19.45
N CYS A 22 2.25 -7.15 -18.29
CA CYS A 22 3.12 -6.05 -17.90
C CYS A 22 4.37 -6.00 -18.79
N ILE A 23 4.61 -4.85 -19.43
CA ILE A 23 5.77 -4.60 -20.29
C ILE A 23 6.99 -4.05 -19.54
N HIS A 24 6.96 -4.03 -18.22
CA HIS A 24 8.04 -3.57 -17.32
C HIS A 24 8.55 -2.17 -17.69
N CYS A 25 7.65 -1.19 -17.72
CA CYS A 25 8.00 0.21 -17.99
C CYS A 25 9.13 0.69 -17.10
N LYS A 26 10.10 1.44 -17.64
CA LYS A 26 11.24 2.00 -16.87
C LYS A 26 10.76 2.80 -15.64
N VAL A 27 9.70 3.60 -15.81
CA VAL A 27 8.97 4.25 -14.71
C VAL A 27 7.53 3.76 -14.80
N CYS A 28 7.07 3.15 -13.74
CA CYS A 28 5.71 2.60 -13.67
C CYS A 28 4.71 3.70 -13.32
N ASP A 29 3.86 4.08 -14.27
CA ASP A 29 2.85 5.13 -14.05
C ASP A 29 1.76 4.73 -13.03
N THR A 30 1.61 3.45 -12.69
CA THR A 30 0.73 3.01 -11.60
C THR A 30 1.35 3.31 -10.24
N MET A 31 2.69 3.28 -10.13
CA MET A 31 3.41 3.39 -8.87
C MET A 31 4.01 4.78 -8.62
N CYS A 32 4.36 5.51 -9.68
CA CYS A 32 5.08 6.78 -9.63
C CYS A 32 4.25 7.92 -10.24
N GLY A 33 4.54 9.15 -9.85
CA GLY A 33 3.85 10.36 -10.27
C GLY A 33 2.96 10.94 -9.17
N PHE A 34 2.27 12.04 -9.44
CA PHE A 34 1.44 12.71 -8.45
C PHE A 34 0.43 11.76 -7.81
N GLY A 35 0.38 11.75 -6.49
CA GLY A 35 -0.45 10.83 -5.69
C GLY A 35 0.15 9.42 -5.51
N GLY A 36 1.31 9.12 -6.13
CA GLY A 36 2.00 7.84 -6.01
C GLY A 36 1.12 6.64 -6.38
N ALA A 37 1.36 5.48 -5.78
CA ALA A 37 0.50 4.30 -5.93
C ALA A 37 -0.93 4.54 -5.40
N GLY A 38 -1.09 5.50 -4.49
CA GLY A 38 -2.38 5.89 -3.94
C GLY A 38 -3.38 6.39 -4.98
N ALA A 39 -2.93 6.99 -6.09
CA ALA A 39 -3.81 7.52 -7.13
C ALA A 39 -4.67 6.44 -7.82
N PHE A 40 -4.22 5.20 -7.84
CA PHE A 40 -4.93 4.05 -8.41
C PHE A 40 -5.41 3.07 -7.34
N SER A 41 -5.36 3.48 -6.07
CA SER A 41 -5.89 2.75 -4.92
C SER A 41 -7.37 3.07 -4.70
N ASP A 42 -8.06 2.25 -3.92
CA ASP A 42 -9.45 2.42 -3.55
C ASP A 42 -9.70 3.52 -2.49
N GLY A 43 -8.66 4.21 -2.05
CA GLY A 43 -8.77 5.34 -1.12
C GLY A 43 -9.36 4.95 0.23
N LYS A 44 -8.77 3.98 0.91
CA LYS A 44 -9.10 3.66 2.30
C LYS A 44 -8.34 4.59 3.26
N TYR A 45 -9.06 5.44 3.95
CA TYR A 45 -8.53 6.32 4.98
C TYR A 45 -8.84 5.76 6.37
N ASN A 46 -7.77 5.46 7.12
CA ASN A 46 -7.87 4.83 8.43
C ASN A 46 -7.65 5.85 9.55
N PHE A 47 -8.63 6.00 10.44
CA PHE A 47 -8.59 6.92 11.59
C PHE A 47 -8.10 6.17 12.83
N THR A 48 -6.86 5.72 12.79
CA THR A 48 -6.25 4.95 13.88
C THR A 48 -4.72 4.93 13.74
N THR A 49 -4.03 4.80 14.85
CA THR A 49 -2.59 4.53 14.89
C THR A 49 -2.27 3.03 14.99
N ALA A 50 -3.29 2.16 15.02
CA ALA A 50 -3.12 0.72 15.22
C ALA A 50 -2.86 -0.06 13.91
N PHE A 51 -3.10 0.56 12.75
CA PHE A 51 -2.99 -0.13 11.46
C PHE A 51 -1.61 0.00 10.81
N GLY A 52 -0.69 0.69 11.43
CA GLY A 52 0.67 0.93 10.97
C GLY A 52 1.05 2.41 11.06
N GLY A 53 2.26 2.72 10.63
CA GLY A 53 2.85 4.05 10.80
C GLY A 53 3.66 4.17 12.10
N TRP A 54 4.60 5.12 12.12
CA TRP A 54 5.56 5.28 13.20
C TRP A 54 5.55 6.68 13.80
N LEU A 55 4.54 7.51 13.46
CA LEU A 55 4.46 8.89 13.97
C LEU A 55 4.35 8.95 15.49
N THR A 56 3.78 7.90 16.12
CA THR A 56 3.71 7.81 17.59
C THR A 56 5.08 7.64 18.27
N ASP A 57 6.12 7.30 17.53
CA ASP A 57 7.50 7.26 18.04
C ASP A 57 8.11 8.67 18.14
N PHE A 58 7.53 9.67 17.46
CA PHE A 58 8.02 11.04 17.37
C PHE A 58 7.11 12.06 18.05
N MET A 59 5.83 11.74 18.23
CA MET A 59 4.86 12.66 18.84
C MET A 59 3.74 11.89 19.57
N PRO A 60 3.04 12.53 20.53
CA PRO A 60 1.93 11.91 21.26
C PRO A 60 0.81 11.44 20.35
N LYS A 61 0.21 10.30 20.67
CA LYS A 61 -0.91 9.71 19.90
C LYS A 61 -2.03 10.72 19.61
N ARG A 62 -2.34 11.61 20.57
CA ARG A 62 -3.36 12.65 20.40
C ARG A 62 -3.03 13.56 19.23
N GLU A 63 -1.80 14.03 19.12
CA GLU A 63 -1.35 14.91 18.04
C GLU A 63 -1.38 14.19 16.70
N VAL A 64 -1.00 12.90 16.66
CA VAL A 64 -1.14 12.08 15.43
C VAL A 64 -2.60 12.01 15.00
N MET A 65 -3.54 11.82 15.93
CA MET A 65 -4.96 11.79 15.59
C MET A 65 -5.47 13.14 15.08
N GLU A 66 -5.04 14.25 15.69
CA GLU A 66 -5.36 15.61 15.21
C GLU A 66 -4.85 15.84 13.78
N LEU A 67 -3.65 15.33 13.44
CA LEU A 67 -3.12 15.37 12.07
C LEU A 67 -3.92 14.50 11.09
N ILE A 68 -4.36 13.33 11.52
CA ILE A 68 -5.23 12.47 10.71
C ILE A 68 -6.56 13.19 10.39
N ASP A 69 -7.19 13.79 11.40
CA ASP A 69 -8.43 14.56 11.22
C ASP A 69 -8.20 15.79 10.33
N TYR A 70 -7.05 16.46 10.43
CA TYR A 70 -6.67 17.55 9.53
C TYR A 70 -6.55 17.08 8.08
N VAL A 71 -5.87 15.96 7.82
CA VAL A 71 -5.76 15.39 6.46
C VAL A 71 -7.13 15.01 5.92
N ASP A 72 -8.00 14.41 6.76
CA ASP A 72 -9.38 14.11 6.36
C ASP A 72 -10.15 15.36 5.99
N SER A 73 -9.98 16.47 6.72
CA SER A 73 -10.61 17.74 6.40
C SER A 73 -10.21 18.28 5.02
N ILE A 74 -8.95 18.06 4.60
CA ILE A 74 -8.49 18.38 3.26
C ILE A 74 -9.24 17.50 2.23
N ASN A 75 -9.25 16.18 2.44
CA ASN A 75 -9.94 15.26 1.55
C ASN A 75 -11.43 15.58 1.41
N MET A 76 -12.09 15.93 2.53
CA MET A 76 -13.50 16.34 2.54
C MET A 76 -13.77 17.60 1.69
N ARG A 77 -12.88 18.61 1.74
CA ARG A 77 -12.99 19.80 0.89
C ARG A 77 -12.89 19.47 -0.60
N HIS A 78 -12.20 18.37 -0.93
CA HIS A 78 -12.02 17.88 -2.30
C HIS A 78 -13.01 16.78 -2.71
N GLY A 79 -14.06 16.56 -1.91
CA GLY A 79 -15.19 15.69 -2.28
C GLY A 79 -15.10 14.26 -1.75
N ALA A 80 -14.30 14.01 -0.70
CA ALA A 80 -14.35 12.73 -0.01
C ALA A 80 -15.69 12.52 0.69
N THR A 81 -16.08 11.25 0.85
CA THR A 81 -17.32 10.88 1.56
C THR A 81 -17.21 11.16 3.06
N ASP A 82 -18.34 11.50 3.67
CA ASP A 82 -18.51 11.58 5.13
C ASP A 82 -18.86 10.22 5.76
N GLN A 83 -19.15 9.21 4.94
CA GLN A 83 -19.47 7.85 5.42
C GLN A 83 -18.27 7.21 6.11
N VAL A 84 -18.41 6.92 7.39
CA VAL A 84 -17.40 6.27 8.23
C VAL A 84 -17.87 4.87 8.60
N PHE A 85 -17.03 3.88 8.32
CA PHE A 85 -17.17 2.53 8.85
C PHE A 85 -16.43 2.45 10.19
N SER A 86 -17.08 1.88 11.21
CA SER A 86 -16.54 1.84 12.57
C SER A 86 -16.67 0.46 13.18
N THR A 87 -15.67 0.05 13.94
CA THR A 87 -15.69 -1.15 14.77
C THR A 87 -16.41 -0.92 16.12
N GLU A 88 -16.87 0.28 16.42
CA GLU A 88 -17.53 0.64 17.69
C GLU A 88 -19.05 0.39 17.68
N THR A 89 -19.55 -0.39 16.72
CA THR A 89 -20.97 -0.76 16.63
C THR A 89 -21.28 -2.03 17.43
N PRO A 90 -22.52 -2.23 17.91
CA PRO A 90 -22.91 -3.47 18.59
C PRO A 90 -22.65 -4.73 17.73
N ALA A 91 -22.86 -4.65 16.43
CA ALA A 91 -22.61 -5.75 15.51
C ALA A 91 -21.10 -6.09 15.41
N ALA A 92 -20.24 -5.07 15.36
CA ALA A 92 -18.79 -5.27 15.36
C ALA A 92 -18.28 -5.83 16.70
N GLN A 93 -18.85 -5.40 17.82
CA GLN A 93 -18.54 -5.97 19.14
C GLN A 93 -18.95 -7.45 19.25
N ALA A 94 -20.09 -7.82 18.66
CA ALA A 94 -20.50 -9.23 18.58
C ALA A 94 -19.54 -10.05 17.70
N LEU A 95 -19.08 -9.48 16.59
CA LEU A 95 -18.07 -10.09 15.71
C LEU A 95 -16.72 -10.25 16.44
N GLU A 96 -16.29 -9.24 17.18
CA GLU A 96 -15.07 -9.27 18.01
C GLU A 96 -15.14 -10.40 19.05
N LYS A 97 -16.26 -10.50 19.78
CA LYS A 97 -16.47 -11.58 20.73
C LYS A 97 -16.41 -12.97 20.08
N LYS A 98 -17.03 -13.12 18.90
CA LYS A 98 -16.97 -14.36 18.14
C LYS A 98 -15.55 -14.67 17.66
N ALA A 99 -14.80 -13.66 17.21
CA ALA A 99 -13.41 -13.81 16.78
C ALA A 99 -12.50 -14.34 17.91
N LEU A 100 -12.72 -13.87 19.15
CA LEU A 100 -11.97 -14.33 20.33
C LEU A 100 -12.15 -15.82 20.62
N GLU A 101 -13.27 -16.43 20.25
CA GLU A 101 -13.49 -17.89 20.36
C GLU A 101 -12.50 -18.70 19.52
N TYR A 102 -11.87 -18.05 18.52
CA TYR A 102 -10.89 -18.63 17.61
C TYR A 102 -9.47 -18.06 17.78
N ASP A 103 -9.18 -17.46 18.92
CA ASP A 103 -7.91 -16.77 19.20
C ASP A 103 -7.61 -15.62 18.20
N LEU A 104 -8.65 -15.02 17.60
CA LEU A 104 -8.54 -13.88 16.70
C LEU A 104 -8.89 -12.58 17.41
N HIS A 105 -8.10 -11.55 17.22
CA HIS A 105 -8.30 -10.23 17.79
C HIS A 105 -8.66 -9.22 16.72
N LEU A 106 -9.86 -8.64 16.78
CA LEU A 106 -10.28 -7.57 15.88
C LEU A 106 -9.67 -6.24 16.37
N LEU A 107 -8.89 -5.58 15.49
CA LEU A 107 -8.37 -4.25 15.82
C LEU A 107 -9.44 -3.19 15.68
N GLN A 108 -9.54 -2.32 16.70
CA GLN A 108 -10.48 -1.21 16.70
C GLN A 108 -10.02 -0.11 15.73
N ALA A 109 -10.92 0.29 14.85
CA ALA A 109 -10.66 1.37 13.90
C ALA A 109 -11.94 2.00 13.35
N ARG A 110 -11.79 3.21 12.85
CA ARG A 110 -12.72 3.86 11.93
C ARG A 110 -12.03 4.00 10.60
N CYS A 111 -12.74 3.82 9.51
CA CYS A 111 -12.19 4.04 8.18
C CYS A 111 -13.23 4.63 7.22
N LYS A 112 -12.75 5.32 6.18
CA LYS A 112 -13.53 5.70 5.02
C LYS A 112 -13.05 4.91 3.81
N HIS A 113 -13.97 4.60 2.91
CA HIS A 113 -13.67 3.99 1.63
C HIS A 113 -14.25 4.87 0.52
N LEU A 114 -13.38 5.37 -0.35
CA LEU A 114 -13.78 6.31 -1.41
C LEU A 114 -14.20 5.57 -2.69
N GLY A 115 -13.60 4.42 -2.94
CA GLY A 115 -13.63 3.75 -4.24
C GLY A 115 -12.54 4.30 -5.17
N THR A 116 -12.00 3.41 -5.99
CA THR A 116 -10.88 3.74 -6.90
C THR A 116 -11.22 4.91 -7.83
N GLU A 117 -12.45 4.94 -8.33
CA GLU A 117 -12.94 5.97 -9.25
C GLU A 117 -13.07 7.36 -8.61
N ASN A 118 -13.40 7.43 -7.32
CA ASN A 118 -13.57 8.70 -6.61
C ASN A 118 -12.25 9.18 -6.02
N ASN A 119 -11.42 8.28 -5.54
CA ASN A 119 -10.11 8.61 -5.00
C ASN A 119 -9.25 9.37 -6.03
N LEU A 120 -9.26 8.94 -7.29
CA LEU A 120 -8.56 9.63 -8.37
C LEU A 120 -9.07 11.07 -8.56
N LYS A 121 -10.40 11.28 -8.53
CA LYS A 121 -11.01 12.62 -8.68
C LYS A 121 -10.62 13.56 -7.54
N ILE A 122 -10.58 13.04 -6.31
CA ILE A 122 -10.15 13.82 -5.13
C ILE A 122 -8.70 14.25 -5.28
N LEU A 123 -7.81 13.34 -5.69
CA LEU A 123 -6.40 13.67 -5.92
C LEU A 123 -6.19 14.63 -7.09
N GLN A 124 -7.03 14.55 -8.14
CA GLN A 124 -7.03 15.54 -9.23
C GLN A 124 -7.44 16.92 -8.72
N SER A 125 -8.48 16.99 -7.88
CA SER A 125 -8.92 18.25 -7.27
C SER A 125 -7.85 18.86 -6.34
N ILE A 126 -7.16 18.04 -5.53
CA ILE A 126 -6.03 18.48 -4.71
C ILE A 126 -4.89 18.98 -5.59
N TYR A 127 -4.58 18.29 -6.69
CA TYR A 127 -3.55 18.71 -7.63
C TYR A 127 -3.85 20.10 -8.21
N GLU A 128 -5.11 20.37 -8.60
CA GLU A 128 -5.51 21.67 -9.14
C GLU A 128 -5.37 22.82 -8.13
N GLU A 129 -5.59 22.57 -6.84
CA GLU A 129 -5.34 23.55 -5.79
C GLU A 129 -3.84 23.78 -5.59
N VAL A 130 -3.07 22.71 -5.43
CA VAL A 130 -1.64 22.77 -5.06
C VAL A 130 -0.81 23.39 -6.19
N ARG A 131 -1.13 23.09 -7.46
CA ARG A 131 -0.37 23.60 -8.62
C ARG A 131 -0.42 25.13 -8.78
N GLN A 132 -1.32 25.81 -8.09
CA GLN A 132 -1.40 27.27 -8.12
C GLN A 132 -0.24 27.94 -7.35
N GLY A 133 0.34 27.23 -6.37
CA GLY A 133 1.41 27.75 -5.54
C GLY A 133 2.71 26.92 -5.52
N VAL A 134 2.73 25.78 -6.23
CA VAL A 134 3.85 24.86 -6.26
C VAL A 134 4.30 24.57 -7.68
N GLU A 135 5.61 24.70 -7.96
CA GLU A 135 6.21 24.26 -9.22
C GLU A 135 6.41 22.75 -9.20
N PHE A 136 5.79 22.06 -10.15
CA PHE A 136 5.98 20.62 -10.36
C PHE A 136 6.93 20.35 -11.53
N ARG A 137 7.88 19.46 -11.32
CA ARG A 137 8.74 18.91 -12.37
C ARG A 137 8.55 17.40 -12.41
N PHE A 138 7.66 16.97 -13.29
CA PHE A 138 7.38 15.56 -13.55
C PHE A 138 8.38 14.96 -14.52
N ARG A 139 8.45 13.62 -14.58
CA ARG A 139 9.41 12.86 -15.38
C ARG A 139 10.85 13.36 -15.16
N THR A 140 11.14 13.64 -13.88
CA THR A 140 12.41 14.19 -13.43
C THR A 140 12.84 13.43 -12.19
N ALA A 141 13.76 12.48 -12.36
CA ALA A 141 14.30 11.70 -11.27
C ALA A 141 15.46 12.44 -10.59
N VAL A 142 15.45 12.49 -9.26
CA VAL A 142 16.62 12.92 -8.50
C VAL A 142 17.59 11.75 -8.43
N THR A 143 18.83 11.97 -8.88
CA THR A 143 19.90 10.96 -8.89
C THR A 143 20.84 11.09 -7.71
N LYS A 144 21.05 12.32 -7.21
CA LYS A 144 21.94 12.62 -6.08
C LYS A 144 21.40 13.74 -5.22
N ILE A 145 21.65 13.63 -3.91
CA ILE A 145 21.39 14.67 -2.90
C ILE A 145 22.73 15.09 -2.30
N GLU A 146 23.04 16.38 -2.33
CA GLU A 146 24.22 16.96 -1.71
C GLU A 146 23.80 17.84 -0.54
N ASN A 147 24.49 17.70 0.60
CA ASN A 147 24.28 18.56 1.77
C ASN A 147 25.19 19.79 1.68
N LEU A 148 24.61 20.96 1.56
CA LEU A 148 25.32 22.24 1.48
C LEU A 148 25.50 22.91 2.87
N GLY A 149 25.29 22.14 3.93
CA GLY A 149 25.40 22.64 5.30
C GLY A 149 24.30 23.65 5.64
N LYS A 150 24.68 24.88 5.98
CA LYS A 150 23.71 25.94 6.35
C LYS A 150 22.87 26.45 5.16
N GLU A 151 23.31 26.19 3.94
CA GLU A 151 22.65 26.64 2.73
C GLU A 151 21.54 25.67 2.30
N GLY A 152 21.46 24.49 2.95
CA GLY A 152 20.42 23.49 2.67
C GLY A 152 20.92 22.31 1.83
N TYR A 153 20.23 22.01 0.75
CA TYR A 153 20.50 20.83 -0.09
C TYR A 153 20.51 21.19 -1.56
N ARG A 154 21.34 20.46 -2.32
CA ARG A 154 21.34 20.45 -3.78
C ARG A 154 20.86 19.10 -4.31
N LEU A 155 19.93 19.13 -5.21
CA LEU A 155 19.41 17.96 -5.89
C LEU A 155 19.92 17.94 -7.32
N ILE A 156 20.53 16.82 -7.74
CA ILE A 156 20.97 16.61 -9.12
C ILE A 156 19.97 15.69 -9.78
N THR A 157 19.47 16.06 -10.95
CA THR A 157 18.47 15.30 -11.69
C THR A 157 19.10 14.39 -12.75
N ASP A 158 18.32 13.44 -13.26
CA ASP A 158 18.70 12.57 -14.39
C ASP A 158 18.88 13.33 -15.71
N LYS A 159 18.46 14.60 -15.76
CA LYS A 159 18.65 15.52 -16.91
C LYS A 159 19.89 16.39 -16.76
N GLY A 160 20.58 16.29 -15.63
CA GLY A 160 21.75 17.12 -15.32
C GLY A 160 21.41 18.49 -14.71
N ASP A 161 20.13 18.74 -14.43
CA ASP A 161 19.73 19.98 -13.75
C ASP A 161 20.10 19.92 -12.27
N GLU A 162 20.50 21.07 -11.71
CA GLU A 162 20.70 21.27 -10.27
C GLU A 162 19.56 22.10 -9.70
N VAL A 163 19.06 21.69 -8.52
CA VAL A 163 17.98 22.39 -7.82
C VAL A 163 18.38 22.55 -6.34
N ASP A 164 18.60 23.78 -5.93
CA ASP A 164 18.93 24.10 -4.55
C ASP A 164 17.67 24.36 -3.73
N CYS A 165 17.66 23.92 -2.45
CA CYS A 165 16.56 24.15 -1.54
C CYS A 165 17.07 24.26 -0.09
N THR A 166 16.41 25.09 0.71
CA THR A 166 16.71 25.21 2.14
C THR A 166 16.26 23.99 2.92
N TRP A 167 15.11 23.43 2.57
CA TRP A 167 14.50 22.24 3.22
C TRP A 167 14.17 21.19 2.18
N LEU A 168 14.47 19.95 2.49
CA LEU A 168 14.17 18.80 1.63
C LEU A 168 13.20 17.86 2.33
N ILE A 169 12.08 17.59 1.69
CA ILE A 169 11.15 16.50 2.05
C ILE A 169 11.28 15.42 0.99
N ALA A 170 11.74 14.24 1.38
CA ALA A 170 11.93 13.11 0.48
C ALA A 170 10.91 12.00 0.74
N GLY A 171 10.09 11.68 -0.27
CA GLY A 171 9.10 10.62 -0.24
C GLY A 171 9.22 9.69 -1.45
N PRO A 172 10.33 8.95 -1.62
CA PRO A 172 10.65 8.25 -2.85
C PRO A 172 9.76 7.03 -3.14
N GLY A 173 8.92 6.61 -2.21
CA GLY A 173 8.09 5.42 -2.34
C GLY A 173 8.89 4.12 -2.43
N ARG A 174 8.22 3.01 -2.81
CA ARG A 174 8.85 1.68 -2.89
C ARG A 174 9.91 1.61 -3.99
N SER A 175 9.64 2.19 -5.15
CA SER A 175 10.57 2.18 -6.30
C SER A 175 11.86 2.99 -6.08
N GLY A 176 11.85 3.93 -5.14
CA GLY A 176 13.03 4.72 -4.77
C GLY A 176 13.70 4.28 -3.47
N ALA A 177 13.26 3.20 -2.82
CA ALA A 177 13.70 2.82 -1.49
C ALA A 177 15.20 2.48 -1.43
N GLU A 178 15.73 1.73 -2.39
CA GLU A 178 17.16 1.37 -2.44
C GLU A 178 18.02 2.59 -2.73
N TRP A 179 17.63 3.39 -3.73
CA TRP A 179 18.30 4.64 -4.05
C TRP A 179 18.36 5.56 -2.82
N PHE A 180 17.24 5.77 -2.13
CA PHE A 180 17.18 6.67 -0.97
C PHE A 180 18.00 6.14 0.21
N SER A 181 18.01 4.83 0.43
CA SER A 181 18.88 4.21 1.45
C SER A 181 20.37 4.49 1.18
N ASN A 182 20.78 4.46 -0.08
CA ASN A 182 22.14 4.78 -0.46
C ASN A 182 22.44 6.29 -0.27
N GLN A 183 21.52 7.17 -0.67
CA GLN A 183 21.65 8.61 -0.41
C GLN A 183 21.75 8.93 1.11
N CYS A 184 20.95 8.28 1.94
CA CYS A 184 21.05 8.43 3.40
C CYS A 184 22.42 8.02 3.93
N LYS A 185 22.99 6.92 3.45
CA LYS A 185 24.35 6.48 3.83
C LYS A 185 25.41 7.48 3.41
N GLU A 186 25.34 8.00 2.17
CA GLU A 186 26.26 9.04 1.66
C GLU A 186 26.17 10.33 2.47
N LEU A 187 24.97 10.69 2.92
CA LEU A 187 24.74 11.87 3.78
C LEU A 187 25.08 11.62 5.27
N GLY A 188 25.54 10.43 5.63
CA GLY A 188 25.87 10.08 7.02
C GLY A 188 24.65 9.88 7.92
N ILE A 189 23.47 9.69 7.35
CA ILE A 189 22.22 9.46 8.10
C ILE A 189 22.16 7.98 8.51
N GLN A 190 22.02 7.73 9.80
CA GLN A 190 21.90 6.38 10.35
C GLN A 190 20.53 5.79 9.97
N LEU A 191 20.54 4.60 9.37
CA LEU A 191 19.34 3.85 9.05
C LEU A 191 19.01 2.86 10.17
N ILE A 192 17.72 2.73 10.46
CA ILE A 192 17.18 1.74 11.39
C ILE A 192 16.40 0.70 10.60
N ASN A 193 16.59 -0.57 10.94
CA ASN A 193 15.86 -1.67 10.31
C ASN A 193 14.41 -1.69 10.77
N ASN A 194 13.50 -1.62 9.81
CA ASN A 194 12.09 -1.87 10.03
C ASN A 194 11.74 -3.34 9.82
N GLN A 195 10.54 -3.72 10.25
CA GLN A 195 9.96 -5.00 9.90
C GLN A 195 9.60 -5.05 8.40
N VAL A 196 9.55 -6.27 7.86
CA VAL A 196 8.97 -6.55 6.56
C VAL A 196 7.82 -7.54 6.72
N ASP A 197 6.72 -7.28 6.03
CA ASP A 197 5.57 -8.17 6.01
C ASP A 197 5.68 -9.13 4.81
N ILE A 198 5.65 -10.42 5.09
CA ILE A 198 5.60 -11.48 4.08
C ILE A 198 4.25 -12.16 4.18
N GLY A 199 3.62 -12.43 3.04
CA GLY A 199 2.32 -13.07 3.08
C GLY A 199 1.76 -13.42 1.71
N VAL A 200 0.49 -13.78 1.70
CA VAL A 200 -0.27 -14.16 0.53
C VAL A 200 -1.55 -13.33 0.44
N ARG A 201 -2.04 -13.14 -0.77
CA ARG A 201 -3.39 -12.60 -0.97
C ARG A 201 -4.38 -13.74 -1.13
N VAL A 202 -5.43 -13.68 -0.34
CA VAL A 202 -6.55 -14.63 -0.36
C VAL A 202 -7.68 -14.01 -1.17
N GLU A 203 -8.28 -14.78 -2.05
CA GLU A 203 -9.48 -14.43 -2.80
C GLU A 203 -10.52 -15.52 -2.62
N LEU A 204 -11.76 -15.14 -2.37
CA LEU A 204 -12.89 -16.05 -2.16
C LEU A 204 -14.22 -15.39 -2.58
N PRO A 205 -15.28 -16.17 -2.86
CA PRO A 205 -16.57 -15.59 -3.17
C PRO A 205 -17.07 -14.66 -2.09
N ALA A 206 -17.48 -13.44 -2.45
CA ALA A 206 -17.86 -12.38 -1.50
C ALA A 206 -18.93 -12.85 -0.52
N LYS A 207 -19.93 -13.60 -0.99
CA LYS A 207 -21.01 -14.15 -0.16
C LYS A 207 -20.55 -15.02 1.01
N VAL A 208 -19.39 -15.65 0.90
CA VAL A 208 -18.81 -16.44 2.00
C VAL A 208 -18.35 -15.53 3.14
N PHE A 209 -17.94 -14.29 2.80
CA PHE A 209 -17.31 -13.35 3.73
C PHE A 209 -18.20 -12.16 4.11
N GLU A 210 -19.39 -12.00 3.51
CA GLU A 210 -20.36 -10.93 3.77
C GLU A 210 -20.68 -10.77 5.27
N HIS A 211 -20.80 -11.86 6.00
CA HIS A 211 -21.09 -11.83 7.45
C HIS A 211 -20.03 -11.09 8.27
N ILE A 212 -18.85 -10.83 7.71
CA ILE A 212 -17.79 -10.01 8.31
C ILE A 212 -17.77 -8.63 7.66
N THR A 213 -17.74 -8.57 6.32
CA THR A 213 -17.53 -7.32 5.57
C THR A 213 -18.71 -6.37 5.62
N ASP A 214 -19.93 -6.86 5.81
CA ASP A 214 -21.12 -6.03 6.02
C ASP A 214 -21.14 -5.37 7.40
N VAL A 215 -20.42 -5.95 8.36
CA VAL A 215 -20.30 -5.43 9.73
C VAL A 215 -19.09 -4.52 9.86
N VAL A 216 -17.95 -4.95 9.32
CA VAL A 216 -16.67 -4.21 9.38
C VAL A 216 -16.01 -4.25 8.00
N TYR A 217 -16.03 -3.12 7.31
CA TYR A 217 -15.50 -3.00 5.95
C TYR A 217 -14.00 -3.39 5.87
N GLU A 218 -13.17 -2.84 6.73
CA GLU A 218 -11.73 -3.18 6.87
C GLU A 218 -11.54 -4.01 8.14
N SER A 219 -11.86 -5.30 8.06
CA SER A 219 -11.70 -6.21 9.19
C SER A 219 -10.24 -6.62 9.35
N LYS A 220 -9.57 -6.01 10.32
CA LYS A 220 -8.18 -6.35 10.66
C LYS A 220 -8.14 -7.29 11.84
N LEU A 221 -8.08 -8.58 11.52
CA LEU A 221 -8.00 -9.68 12.49
C LEU A 221 -6.53 -10.06 12.70
N VAL A 222 -6.14 -10.19 13.94
CA VAL A 222 -4.78 -10.57 14.34
C VAL A 222 -4.83 -11.92 15.04
N TYR A 223 -3.94 -12.82 14.65
CA TYR A 223 -3.70 -14.13 15.24
C TYR A 223 -2.24 -14.26 15.67
N ARG A 224 -1.98 -14.88 16.81
CA ARG A 224 -0.61 -15.27 17.23
C ARG A 224 -0.44 -16.77 17.11
N THR A 225 0.55 -17.20 16.32
CA THR A 225 0.83 -18.63 16.17
C THR A 225 1.29 -19.23 17.49
N LYS A 226 0.72 -20.41 17.85
CA LYS A 226 1.05 -21.07 19.13
C LYS A 226 2.47 -21.60 19.16
N GLN A 227 3.02 -21.97 18.00
CA GLN A 227 4.32 -22.61 17.91
C GLN A 227 5.49 -21.60 17.99
N TYR A 228 5.38 -20.47 17.30
CA TYR A 228 6.49 -19.51 17.14
C TYR A 228 6.16 -18.12 17.69
N GLY A 229 4.92 -17.86 18.07
CA GLY A 229 4.48 -16.54 18.53
C GLY A 229 4.39 -15.47 17.43
N ASP A 230 4.49 -15.87 16.16
CA ASP A 230 4.40 -14.96 15.03
C ASP A 230 3.04 -14.29 14.98
N GLN A 231 3.03 -13.00 14.67
CA GLN A 231 1.81 -12.26 14.46
C GLN A 231 1.37 -12.35 13.00
N VAL A 232 0.25 -13.03 12.77
CA VAL A 232 -0.44 -13.08 11.47
C VAL A 232 -1.61 -12.13 11.50
N ARG A 233 -1.83 -11.36 10.43
CA ARG A 233 -2.96 -10.42 10.37
C ARG A 233 -3.59 -10.37 8.99
N THR A 234 -4.90 -10.14 8.94
CA THR A 234 -5.54 -9.71 7.70
C THR A 234 -5.12 -8.27 7.38
N PHE A 235 -5.03 -7.94 6.10
CA PHE A 235 -4.64 -6.62 5.64
C PHE A 235 -5.31 -6.29 4.32
N CYS A 236 -5.67 -5.01 4.14
CA CYS A 236 -6.23 -4.49 2.89
C CYS A 236 -7.43 -5.33 2.42
N MET A 237 -8.48 -5.39 3.24
CA MET A 237 -9.74 -6.05 2.90
C MET A 237 -10.44 -5.31 1.77
N ASN A 238 -10.84 -6.03 0.72
CA ASN A 238 -11.52 -5.48 -0.44
C ASN A 238 -12.81 -6.29 -0.71
N PRO A 239 -13.91 -5.91 -0.07
CA PRO A 239 -15.21 -6.52 -0.36
C PRO A 239 -15.61 -6.28 -1.81
N TYR A 240 -16.01 -7.33 -2.51
CA TYR A 240 -16.36 -7.27 -3.95
C TYR A 240 -15.26 -6.63 -4.81
N GLY A 241 -14.00 -6.80 -4.40
CA GLY A 241 -12.85 -6.17 -5.03
C GLY A 241 -12.10 -7.07 -6.00
N HIS A 242 -11.15 -6.49 -6.69
CA HIS A 242 -10.30 -7.16 -7.67
C HIS A 242 -8.89 -7.38 -7.11
N VAL A 243 -8.30 -8.52 -7.42
CA VAL A 243 -6.86 -8.76 -7.22
C VAL A 243 -6.11 -8.17 -8.41
N VAL A 244 -5.06 -7.41 -8.15
CA VAL A 244 -4.24 -6.77 -9.18
C VAL A 244 -2.77 -7.11 -8.98
N ALA A 245 -2.06 -7.28 -10.08
CA ALA A 245 -0.61 -7.44 -10.07
C ALA A 245 0.06 -6.06 -10.04
N GLU A 246 1.07 -5.94 -9.20
CA GLU A 246 1.96 -4.78 -9.12
C GLU A 246 3.36 -5.21 -9.52
N ASN A 247 4.01 -4.43 -10.37
CA ASN A 247 5.41 -4.66 -10.73
C ASN A 247 6.30 -3.60 -10.10
N VAL A 248 7.26 -4.03 -9.32
CA VAL A 248 8.31 -3.18 -8.74
C VAL A 248 9.67 -3.79 -9.07
N GLU A 249 10.47 -3.07 -9.83
CA GLU A 249 11.82 -3.50 -10.22
C GLU A 249 11.87 -4.90 -10.87
N GLY A 250 10.87 -5.21 -11.70
CA GLY A 250 10.77 -6.49 -12.41
C GLY A 250 10.19 -7.63 -11.60
N ILE A 251 9.80 -7.41 -10.35
CA ILE A 251 9.18 -8.41 -9.48
C ILE A 251 7.68 -8.15 -9.39
N ASN A 252 6.88 -9.18 -9.68
CA ASN A 252 5.43 -9.13 -9.57
C ASN A 252 5.00 -9.51 -8.15
N THR A 253 4.24 -8.63 -7.53
CA THR A 253 3.50 -8.87 -6.29
C THR A 253 2.00 -8.64 -6.54
N VAL A 254 1.17 -8.98 -5.59
CA VAL A 254 -0.29 -8.82 -5.71
C VAL A 254 -0.82 -7.86 -4.67
N ASN A 255 -1.78 -7.06 -5.10
CA ASN A 255 -2.54 -6.18 -4.24
C ASN A 255 -4.03 -6.33 -4.54
N GLY A 256 -4.90 -5.52 -3.95
CA GLY A 256 -6.32 -5.49 -4.23
C GLY A 256 -6.86 -4.08 -4.12
N HIS A 257 -7.97 -3.87 -4.80
CA HIS A 257 -8.75 -2.65 -4.70
C HIS A 257 -10.24 -2.95 -4.91
N SER A 258 -11.09 -2.03 -4.51
CA SER A 258 -12.53 -2.13 -4.77
C SER A 258 -13.10 -0.79 -5.26
N TYR A 259 -14.22 -0.91 -5.96
CA TYR A 259 -14.97 0.22 -6.46
C TYR A 259 -16.17 0.52 -5.54
N SER A 260 -16.55 1.78 -5.42
CA SER A 260 -17.80 2.16 -4.77
C SER A 260 -19.00 1.87 -5.67
N ASP A 261 -18.85 2.05 -6.99
CA ASP A 261 -19.90 1.72 -7.97
C ASP A 261 -20.15 0.20 -8.04
N PRO A 262 -21.38 -0.26 -7.70
CA PRO A 262 -21.74 -1.68 -7.77
C PRO A 262 -21.52 -2.34 -9.14
N LYS A 263 -21.59 -1.56 -10.24
CA LYS A 263 -21.39 -2.06 -11.60
C LYS A 263 -19.95 -2.46 -11.91
N LEU A 264 -19.01 -1.94 -11.13
CA LEU A 264 -17.57 -2.20 -11.29
C LEU A 264 -17.06 -3.26 -10.32
N ARG A 265 -17.90 -3.78 -9.44
CA ARG A 265 -17.55 -4.78 -8.43
C ARG A 265 -17.35 -6.16 -9.06
N SER A 266 -16.47 -6.94 -8.43
CA SER A 266 -16.33 -8.37 -8.71
C SER A 266 -17.30 -9.18 -7.86
N GLU A 267 -17.35 -10.51 -8.09
CA GLU A 267 -18.11 -11.45 -7.25
C GLU A 267 -17.30 -11.93 -6.04
N ASN A 268 -16.05 -11.48 -5.89
CA ASN A 268 -15.11 -11.95 -4.89
C ASN A 268 -14.73 -10.87 -3.87
N THR A 269 -14.46 -11.30 -2.65
CA THR A 269 -13.72 -10.52 -1.64
C THR A 269 -12.29 -11.00 -1.59
N ASN A 270 -11.35 -10.08 -1.46
CA ASN A 270 -9.96 -10.44 -1.31
C ASN A 270 -9.28 -9.65 -0.19
N PHE A 271 -8.26 -10.25 0.44
CA PHE A 271 -7.45 -9.65 1.50
C PHE A 271 -6.08 -10.32 1.57
N ALA A 272 -5.10 -9.63 2.13
CA ALA A 272 -3.81 -10.23 2.41
C ALA A 272 -3.81 -10.90 3.81
N LEU A 273 -3.09 -12.01 3.94
CA LEU A 273 -2.63 -12.56 5.21
C LEU A 273 -1.14 -12.29 5.30
N LEU A 274 -0.74 -11.48 6.28
CA LEU A 274 0.63 -11.01 6.44
C LEU A 274 1.23 -11.49 7.76
N VAL A 275 2.49 -11.91 7.71
CA VAL A 275 3.34 -12.21 8.86
C VAL A 275 4.42 -11.14 8.93
N SER A 276 4.50 -10.46 10.07
CA SER A 276 5.49 -9.42 10.32
C SER A 276 6.82 -10.03 10.75
N ASN A 277 7.85 -9.84 9.94
CA ASN A 277 9.19 -10.33 10.21
C ASN A 277 10.08 -9.18 10.70
N ARG A 278 10.69 -9.34 11.85
CA ARG A 278 11.66 -8.41 12.41
C ARG A 278 13.05 -9.02 12.38
N PHE A 279 14.01 -8.22 12.00
CA PHE A 279 15.41 -8.65 11.93
C PHE A 279 16.22 -7.96 13.02
N THR A 280 17.09 -8.76 13.64
CA THR A 280 18.11 -8.29 14.58
C THR A 280 19.50 -8.53 14.00
N SER A 281 20.49 -7.76 14.46
CA SER A 281 21.88 -7.96 14.05
C SER A 281 22.27 -9.47 14.14
N PRO A 282 22.96 -10.01 13.12
CA PRO A 282 23.61 -9.34 12.00
C PRO A 282 22.72 -9.12 10.76
N PHE A 283 21.45 -9.55 10.78
CA PHE A 283 20.52 -9.41 9.65
C PHE A 283 19.93 -7.99 9.65
N ASN A 284 20.23 -7.21 8.64
CA ASN A 284 19.92 -5.79 8.59
C ASN A 284 19.33 -5.31 7.25
N GLU A 285 18.81 -6.22 6.43
CA GLU A 285 18.27 -5.90 5.11
C GLU A 285 16.86 -6.48 4.89
N PRO A 286 15.84 -6.06 5.68
CA PRO A 286 14.50 -6.61 5.57
C PRO A 286 13.87 -6.41 4.18
N TYR A 287 14.15 -5.28 3.51
CA TYR A 287 13.67 -5.02 2.16
C TYR A 287 14.22 -6.05 1.15
N ARG A 288 15.52 -6.32 1.18
CA ARG A 288 16.15 -7.32 0.30
C ARG A 288 15.62 -8.72 0.56
N TYR A 289 15.36 -9.05 1.82
CA TYR A 289 14.73 -10.32 2.17
C TYR A 289 13.34 -10.47 1.54
N GLY A 290 12.47 -9.47 1.71
CA GLY A 290 11.13 -9.48 1.10
C GLY A 290 11.18 -9.57 -0.42
N LYS A 291 12.07 -8.81 -1.05
CA LYS A 291 12.33 -8.83 -2.49
C LYS A 291 12.80 -10.22 -2.96
N HIS A 292 13.68 -10.86 -2.20
CA HIS A 292 14.17 -12.21 -2.51
C HIS A 292 13.04 -13.25 -2.46
N ILE A 293 12.21 -13.25 -1.42
CA ILE A 293 11.06 -14.17 -1.30
C ILE A 293 10.09 -13.97 -2.48
N ALA A 294 9.75 -12.72 -2.82
CA ALA A 294 8.88 -12.41 -3.95
C ALA A 294 9.49 -12.87 -5.30
N SER A 295 10.81 -12.69 -5.47
CA SER A 295 11.54 -13.17 -6.66
C SER A 295 11.48 -14.69 -6.81
N LEU A 296 11.68 -15.44 -5.71
CA LEU A 296 11.54 -16.90 -5.72
C LEU A 296 10.13 -17.34 -6.11
N SER A 297 9.11 -16.66 -5.61
CA SER A 297 7.71 -16.91 -5.98
C SER A 297 7.48 -16.70 -7.49
N ASN A 298 8.02 -15.60 -8.04
CA ASN A 298 7.92 -15.33 -9.48
C ASN A 298 8.66 -16.38 -10.33
N MET A 299 9.81 -16.84 -9.89
CA MET A 299 10.57 -17.90 -10.58
C MET A 299 9.79 -19.22 -10.65
N LEU A 300 9.07 -19.57 -9.59
CA LEU A 300 8.26 -20.80 -9.53
C LEU A 300 7.07 -20.79 -10.47
N ALA A 301 6.48 -19.61 -10.73
CA ALA A 301 5.24 -19.47 -11.48
C ALA A 301 5.42 -18.81 -12.86
N GLY A 302 6.60 -18.26 -13.15
CA GLY A 302 6.79 -17.39 -14.32
C GLY A 302 6.08 -16.03 -14.19
N GLY A 303 5.67 -15.66 -12.96
CA GLY A 303 4.90 -14.46 -12.65
C GLY A 303 4.23 -14.58 -11.28
N VAL A 304 2.95 -14.30 -11.19
CA VAL A 304 2.18 -14.43 -9.95
C VAL A 304 1.89 -15.90 -9.65
N LEU A 305 2.31 -16.37 -8.47
CA LEU A 305 2.02 -17.72 -7.99
C LEU A 305 0.58 -17.81 -7.47
N VAL A 306 -0.21 -18.72 -8.03
CA VAL A 306 -1.58 -19.00 -7.61
C VAL A 306 -1.69 -20.43 -7.07
N GLN A 307 -2.29 -20.57 -5.89
CA GLN A 307 -2.52 -21.87 -5.24
C GLN A 307 -3.93 -21.93 -4.68
N ARG A 308 -4.70 -22.95 -5.05
CA ARG A 308 -6.02 -23.21 -4.43
C ARG A 308 -5.83 -23.69 -3.00
N PHE A 309 -6.62 -23.15 -2.08
CA PHE A 309 -6.55 -23.54 -0.67
C PHE A 309 -6.77 -25.04 -0.45
N GLY A 310 -7.75 -25.65 -1.13
CA GLY A 310 -8.01 -27.07 -1.02
C GLY A 310 -6.88 -27.96 -1.56
N ASP A 311 -6.10 -27.47 -2.53
CA ASP A 311 -4.91 -28.17 -3.02
C ASP A 311 -3.73 -28.01 -2.02
N LEU A 312 -3.58 -26.81 -1.44
CA LEU A 312 -2.59 -26.54 -0.41
C LEU A 312 -2.79 -27.47 0.80
N VAL A 313 -4.00 -27.60 1.30
CA VAL A 313 -4.35 -28.50 2.43
C VAL A 313 -4.02 -29.96 2.12
N LYS A 314 -4.16 -30.38 0.88
CA LYS A 314 -3.85 -31.75 0.42
C LYS A 314 -2.38 -31.96 0.06
N GLY A 315 -1.56 -30.90 0.12
CA GLY A 315 -0.16 -30.95 -0.33
C GLY A 315 -0.02 -31.19 -1.83
N VAL A 316 -0.99 -30.76 -2.64
CA VAL A 316 -1.04 -30.99 -4.10
C VAL A 316 -0.80 -29.66 -4.83
N ARG A 317 -0.01 -29.71 -5.90
CA ARG A 317 0.20 -28.55 -6.76
C ARG A 317 -1.09 -28.17 -7.51
N THR A 318 -1.46 -26.91 -7.49
CA THR A 318 -2.50 -26.37 -8.38
C THR A 318 -1.95 -26.28 -9.81
N ASN A 319 -2.77 -26.60 -10.77
CA ASN A 319 -2.50 -26.45 -12.21
C ASN A 319 -3.68 -25.77 -12.91
N GLU A 320 -3.52 -25.42 -14.19
CA GLU A 320 -4.54 -24.70 -14.97
C GLU A 320 -5.91 -25.39 -14.97
N HIS A 321 -5.96 -26.73 -15.09
CA HIS A 321 -7.22 -27.49 -15.08
C HIS A 321 -7.96 -27.40 -13.73
N ARG A 322 -7.29 -27.02 -12.66
CA ARG A 322 -7.90 -26.88 -11.33
C ARG A 322 -8.29 -25.43 -11.01
N LEU A 323 -7.87 -24.48 -11.84
CA LEU A 323 -8.23 -23.07 -11.72
C LEU A 323 -9.48 -22.74 -12.57
N ALA A 324 -9.79 -23.56 -13.56
CA ALA A 324 -10.93 -23.41 -14.45
C ALA A 324 -12.28 -23.70 -13.77
#